data_2c82081e9dfc397910e0c7c9eee15843
#
_entry.id   2c82081e9dfc397910e0c7c9eee15843
#
_cell.length_a   1.000
_cell.length_b   1.000
_cell.length_c   1.000
_cell.angle_alpha   90.00
_cell.angle_beta   90.00
_cell.angle_gamma   90.00
#
_symmetry.space_group_name_H-M   'P 1'
#
loop_
_entity.id
_entity.type
_entity.pdbx_description
1 polymer ?
#
loop_
_entity_poly.entity_id
_entity_poly.type
_entity_poly.pdbx_seq_one_letter_code
_entity_poly.pdbx_strand_id
1 'polypeptide(L)'
;MYNNIEEAMLGLSVWKKHLRTSVSPISKNIACKPTFDADYYRESVLYRFVELTESAYTLYKANLLVGAITTARAAQETLAVAWFINSKLEHLTKTKDLSHFSGIMRRLIVGWSNDEEFPEKINVFKCIDSVDKALEGKFRMHYEMLCEYAHPNYSGTFGAYGKPNHETLEVTLGCYPRSEETLKGHIESTLVICITLLESIQEKYESIINSALDVCFELHQEGKLKEQMQ
;
A
#
# COMPACT_ATOMS: atom_id res chain seq x y z
N MET A 1 -4.29 -14.50 11.50
CA MET A 1 -2.91 -14.41 10.90
C MET A 1 -2.69 -15.68 10.11
N TYR A 2 -2.25 -15.60 8.87
CA TYR A 2 -1.99 -16.74 8.00
C TYR A 2 -0.67 -17.42 8.36
N ASN A 3 -0.61 -18.75 8.24
CA ASN A 3 0.59 -19.54 8.58
C ASN A 3 1.58 -19.66 7.42
N ASN A 4 1.12 -19.49 6.19
CA ASN A 4 1.91 -19.60 4.96
C ASN A 4 1.30 -18.79 3.82
N ILE A 5 2.04 -18.70 2.70
CA ILE A 5 1.65 -17.91 1.53
C ILE A 5 0.40 -18.47 0.82
N GLU A 6 0.23 -19.79 0.76
CA GLU A 6 -0.90 -20.44 0.12
C GLU A 6 -2.21 -20.10 0.87
N GLU A 7 -2.17 -20.18 2.19
CA GLU A 7 -3.30 -19.82 3.05
C GLU A 7 -3.63 -18.31 2.91
N ALA A 8 -2.61 -17.44 2.87
CA ALA A 8 -2.80 -16.02 2.67
C ALA A 8 -3.42 -15.71 1.30
N MET A 9 -2.96 -16.34 0.22
CA MET A 9 -3.53 -16.15 -1.12
C MET A 9 -4.97 -16.65 -1.22
N LEU A 10 -5.32 -17.73 -0.52
CA LEU A 10 -6.71 -18.18 -0.39
C LEU A 10 -7.54 -17.12 0.33
N GLY A 11 -7.03 -16.58 1.44
CA GLY A 11 -7.65 -15.46 2.16
C GLY A 11 -7.88 -14.25 1.25
N LEU A 12 -6.88 -13.86 0.47
CA LEU A 12 -7.01 -12.76 -0.51
C LEU A 12 -8.12 -13.03 -1.52
N SER A 13 -8.24 -14.26 -2.02
CA SER A 13 -9.28 -14.62 -2.99
C SER A 13 -10.69 -14.49 -2.42
N VAL A 14 -10.86 -14.76 -1.14
CA VAL A 14 -12.11 -14.52 -0.41
C VAL A 14 -12.33 -13.03 -0.18
N TRP A 15 -11.27 -12.32 0.23
CA TRP A 15 -11.32 -10.89 0.52
C TRP A 15 -11.67 -10.04 -0.72
N LYS A 16 -11.29 -10.46 -1.92
CA LYS A 16 -11.63 -9.78 -3.19
C LYS A 16 -13.13 -9.50 -3.38
N LYS A 17 -14.00 -10.23 -2.68
CA LYS A 17 -15.46 -10.00 -2.70
C LYS A 17 -15.87 -8.66 -2.06
N HIS A 18 -14.99 -8.06 -1.25
CA HIS A 18 -15.20 -6.74 -0.66
C HIS A 18 -14.88 -5.57 -1.61
N LEU A 19 -14.22 -5.83 -2.75
CA LEU A 19 -13.95 -4.81 -3.76
C LEU A 19 -15.26 -4.31 -4.38
N ARG A 20 -15.47 -3.01 -4.31
CA ARG A 20 -16.68 -2.36 -4.85
C ARG A 20 -16.48 -2.03 -6.32
N THR A 21 -17.48 -2.30 -7.14
CA THR A 21 -17.48 -1.98 -8.58
C THR A 21 -17.89 -0.54 -8.88
N SER A 22 -18.41 0.18 -7.87
CA SER A 22 -18.83 1.58 -8.01
C SER A 22 -18.79 2.29 -6.66
N VAL A 23 -18.57 3.60 -6.69
CA VAL A 23 -18.60 4.49 -5.53
C VAL A 23 -19.50 5.68 -5.86
N SER A 24 -20.39 6.05 -4.96
CA SER A 24 -21.29 7.19 -5.14
C SER A 24 -20.75 8.44 -4.43
N PRO A 25 -20.78 9.62 -5.07
CA PRO A 25 -20.34 10.87 -4.44
C PRO A 25 -21.33 11.41 -3.38
N ILE A 26 -22.56 10.89 -3.35
CA ILE A 26 -23.64 11.40 -2.50
C ILE A 26 -23.83 10.48 -1.30
N SER A 27 -23.67 11.04 -0.10
CA SER A 27 -23.97 10.38 1.16
C SER A 27 -24.84 11.30 2.02
N LYS A 28 -25.85 10.76 2.69
CA LYS A 28 -26.79 11.53 3.54
C LYS A 28 -27.39 12.76 2.81
N ASN A 29 -27.64 12.64 1.50
CA ASN A 29 -28.13 13.72 0.61
C ASN A 29 -27.15 14.90 0.46
N ILE A 30 -25.87 14.71 0.77
CA ILE A 30 -24.83 15.72 0.64
C ILE A 30 -23.67 15.14 -0.18
N ALA A 31 -23.25 15.90 -1.22
CA ALA A 31 -22.04 15.62 -1.95
C ALA A 31 -20.86 16.28 -1.22
N CYS A 32 -19.97 15.48 -0.63
CA CYS A 32 -18.73 15.94 -0.01
C CYS A 32 -17.55 15.41 -0.80
N LYS A 33 -16.97 16.27 -1.64
CA LYS A 33 -15.88 15.87 -2.55
C LYS A 33 -14.69 15.20 -1.84
N PRO A 34 -14.13 15.75 -0.74
CA PRO A 34 -12.96 15.14 -0.13
C PRO A 34 -13.18 13.71 0.40
N THR A 35 -14.35 13.41 0.97
CA THR A 35 -14.67 12.04 1.43
C THR A 35 -14.95 11.11 0.26
N PHE A 36 -15.57 11.61 -0.81
CA PHE A 36 -15.72 10.87 -2.05
C PHE A 36 -14.37 10.57 -2.71
N ASP A 37 -13.48 11.57 -2.78
CA ASP A 37 -12.12 11.41 -3.29
C ASP A 37 -11.35 10.32 -2.51
N ALA A 38 -11.47 10.31 -1.18
CA ALA A 38 -10.87 9.27 -0.34
C ALA A 38 -11.46 7.88 -0.62
N ASP A 39 -12.78 7.80 -0.76
CA ASP A 39 -13.50 6.54 -0.95
C ASP A 39 -13.15 5.88 -2.30
N TYR A 40 -13.26 6.61 -3.43
CA TYR A 40 -12.95 6.04 -4.73
C TYR A 40 -11.45 5.77 -4.91
N TYR A 41 -10.57 6.67 -4.40
CA TYR A 41 -9.15 6.48 -4.52
C TYR A 41 -8.67 5.29 -3.71
N ARG A 42 -9.20 5.12 -2.49
CA ARG A 42 -8.94 3.93 -1.68
C ARG A 42 -9.33 2.65 -2.42
N GLU A 43 -10.51 2.59 -3.04
CA GLU A 43 -10.91 1.43 -3.82
C GLU A 43 -9.94 1.16 -4.97
N SER A 44 -9.53 2.19 -5.70
CA SER A 44 -8.54 2.05 -6.77
C SER A 44 -7.19 1.51 -6.25
N VAL A 45 -6.76 1.97 -5.06
CA VAL A 45 -5.56 1.47 -4.37
C VAL A 45 -5.72 0.00 -4.00
N LEU A 46 -6.90 -0.43 -3.55
CA LEU A 46 -7.16 -1.84 -3.21
C LEU A 46 -7.16 -2.75 -4.45
N TYR A 47 -7.74 -2.30 -5.57
CA TYR A 47 -7.63 -3.02 -6.85
C TYR A 47 -6.17 -3.21 -7.26
N ARG A 48 -5.39 -2.14 -7.21
CA ARG A 48 -3.94 -2.18 -7.51
C ARG A 48 -3.19 -3.11 -6.56
N PHE A 49 -3.51 -3.09 -5.27
CA PHE A 49 -2.89 -3.98 -4.29
C PHE A 49 -3.14 -5.44 -4.62
N VAL A 50 -4.39 -5.81 -4.92
CA VAL A 50 -4.76 -7.19 -5.28
C VAL A 50 -4.01 -7.63 -6.53
N GLU A 51 -4.01 -6.83 -7.59
CA GLU A 51 -3.30 -7.13 -8.85
C GLU A 51 -1.81 -7.35 -8.62
N LEU A 52 -1.15 -6.46 -7.88
CA LEU A 52 0.29 -6.58 -7.58
C LEU A 52 0.59 -7.81 -6.72
N THR A 53 -0.26 -8.13 -5.75
CA THR A 53 -0.10 -9.31 -4.89
C THR A 53 -0.24 -10.61 -5.68
N GLU A 54 -1.25 -10.72 -6.54
CA GLU A 54 -1.44 -11.88 -7.42
C GLU A 54 -0.29 -12.00 -8.45
N SER A 55 0.19 -10.88 -8.98
CA SER A 55 1.34 -10.83 -9.88
C SER A 55 2.63 -11.29 -9.18
N ALA A 56 2.90 -10.81 -7.96
CA ALA A 56 4.05 -11.23 -7.18
C ALA A 56 4.01 -12.74 -6.88
N TYR A 57 2.85 -13.27 -6.50
CA TYR A 57 2.67 -14.70 -6.26
C TYR A 57 2.86 -15.53 -7.54
N THR A 58 2.35 -15.06 -8.68
CA THR A 58 2.53 -15.74 -9.98
C THR A 58 4.02 -15.81 -10.35
N LEU A 59 4.76 -14.71 -10.21
CA LEU A 59 6.21 -14.66 -10.45
C LEU A 59 6.97 -15.56 -9.46
N TYR A 60 6.57 -15.57 -8.19
CA TYR A 60 7.11 -16.46 -7.17
C TYR A 60 6.95 -17.93 -7.56
N LYS A 61 5.75 -18.37 -7.97
CA LYS A 61 5.47 -19.74 -8.42
C LYS A 61 6.24 -20.12 -9.69
N ALA A 62 6.53 -19.15 -10.54
CA ALA A 62 7.35 -19.32 -11.74
C ALA A 62 8.86 -19.26 -11.47
N ASN A 63 9.30 -19.13 -10.21
CA ASN A 63 10.68 -18.95 -9.78
C ASN A 63 11.39 -17.72 -10.40
N LEU A 64 10.62 -16.65 -10.69
CA LEU A 64 11.11 -15.35 -11.16
C LEU A 64 11.27 -14.40 -9.96
N LEU A 65 12.19 -14.73 -9.04
CA LEU A 65 12.17 -14.20 -7.67
C LEU A 65 12.50 -12.70 -7.57
N VAL A 66 13.41 -12.16 -8.37
CA VAL A 66 13.71 -10.72 -8.38
C VAL A 66 12.50 -9.92 -8.87
N GLY A 67 11.81 -10.42 -9.91
CA GLY A 67 10.55 -9.85 -10.38
C GLY A 67 9.45 -9.92 -9.30
N ALA A 68 9.34 -11.06 -8.61
CA ALA A 68 8.39 -11.25 -7.51
C ALA A 68 8.65 -10.27 -6.36
N ILE A 69 9.91 -10.08 -5.94
CA ILE A 69 10.29 -9.09 -4.90
C ILE A 69 9.94 -7.67 -5.32
N THR A 70 10.28 -7.27 -6.54
CA THR A 70 9.98 -5.93 -7.05
C THR A 70 8.47 -5.65 -7.03
N THR A 71 7.67 -6.65 -7.41
CA THR A 71 6.21 -6.54 -7.41
C THR A 71 5.63 -6.61 -6.00
N ALA A 72 6.16 -7.47 -5.11
CA ALA A 72 5.76 -7.53 -3.71
C ALA A 72 6.05 -6.21 -2.96
N ARG A 73 7.20 -5.58 -3.25
CA ARG A 73 7.53 -4.25 -2.72
C ARG A 73 6.49 -3.21 -3.18
N ALA A 74 6.11 -3.21 -4.46
CA ALA A 74 5.09 -2.29 -4.97
C ALA A 74 3.71 -2.56 -4.34
N ALA A 75 3.37 -3.82 -4.04
CA ALA A 75 2.17 -4.17 -3.27
C ALA A 75 2.23 -3.61 -1.85
N GLN A 76 3.37 -3.73 -1.16
CA GLN A 76 3.58 -3.19 0.18
C GLN A 76 3.45 -1.65 0.21
N GLU A 77 4.03 -0.93 -0.76
CA GLU A 77 3.85 0.51 -0.93
C GLU A 77 2.38 0.89 -1.13
N THR A 78 1.69 0.14 -1.96
CA THR A 78 0.27 0.36 -2.28
C THR A 78 -0.62 0.15 -1.04
N LEU A 79 -0.36 -0.89 -0.26
CA LEU A 79 -1.07 -1.14 1.00
C LEU A 79 -0.83 -0.02 2.03
N ALA A 80 0.41 0.48 2.11
CA ALA A 80 0.73 1.61 2.99
C ALA A 80 -0.06 2.88 2.65
N VAL A 81 -0.38 3.11 1.37
CA VAL A 81 -1.26 4.21 0.95
C VAL A 81 -2.69 4.01 1.48
N ALA A 82 -3.25 2.79 1.41
CA ALA A 82 -4.58 2.50 1.96
C ALA A 82 -4.63 2.72 3.48
N TRP A 83 -3.60 2.28 4.21
CA TRP A 83 -3.45 2.58 5.64
C TRP A 83 -3.39 4.08 5.92
N PHE A 84 -2.59 4.81 5.15
CA PHE A 84 -2.43 6.26 5.30
C PHE A 84 -3.75 6.99 5.11
N ILE A 85 -4.57 6.62 4.12
CA ILE A 85 -5.91 7.18 3.92
C ILE A 85 -6.76 6.98 5.18
N ASN A 86 -6.80 5.78 5.75
CA ASN A 86 -7.53 5.51 6.99
C ASN A 86 -7.04 6.39 8.15
N SER A 87 -5.73 6.58 8.29
CA SER A 87 -5.17 7.44 9.32
C SER A 87 -5.59 8.91 9.15
N LYS A 88 -5.78 9.37 7.91
CA LYS A 88 -6.24 10.72 7.61
C LYS A 88 -7.75 10.90 7.80
N LEU A 89 -8.54 9.88 7.50
CA LEU A 89 -9.96 9.84 7.86
C LEU A 89 -10.14 9.90 9.38
N GLU A 90 -9.36 9.14 10.14
CA GLU A 90 -9.38 9.19 11.60
C GLU A 90 -8.96 10.56 12.14
N HIS A 91 -7.97 11.19 11.52
CA HIS A 91 -7.58 12.56 11.88
C HIS A 91 -8.73 13.56 11.62
N LEU A 92 -9.39 13.47 10.46
CA LEU A 92 -10.55 14.28 10.11
C LEU A 92 -11.67 14.15 11.16
N THR A 93 -11.99 12.93 11.60
CA THR A 93 -13.04 12.73 12.62
C THR A 93 -12.71 13.39 13.96
N LYS A 94 -11.42 13.50 14.30
CA LYS A 94 -10.95 14.11 15.56
C LYS A 94 -10.86 15.63 15.48
N THR A 95 -10.41 16.17 14.35
CA THR A 95 -10.10 17.60 14.20
C THR A 95 -11.19 18.40 13.51
N LYS A 96 -12.05 17.74 12.73
CA LYS A 96 -13.03 18.34 11.82
C LYS A 96 -12.41 19.29 10.77
N ASP A 97 -11.10 19.19 10.53
CA ASP A 97 -10.37 19.99 9.54
C ASP A 97 -10.46 19.35 8.15
N LEU A 98 -11.53 19.63 7.45
CA LEU A 98 -11.81 19.15 6.11
C LEU A 98 -10.87 19.76 5.07
N SER A 99 -10.42 21.00 5.27
CA SER A 99 -9.50 21.70 4.37
C SER A 99 -8.13 20.97 4.33
N HIS A 100 -7.57 20.66 5.50
CA HIS A 100 -6.34 19.87 5.60
C HIS A 100 -6.50 18.50 4.96
N PHE A 101 -7.61 17.82 5.24
CA PHE A 101 -7.90 16.49 4.66
C PHE A 101 -8.00 16.56 3.12
N SER A 102 -8.72 17.55 2.59
CA SER A 102 -8.85 17.79 1.15
C SER A 102 -7.50 18.02 0.48
N GLY A 103 -6.63 18.83 1.10
CA GLY A 103 -5.27 19.06 0.62
C GLY A 103 -4.43 17.78 0.54
N ILE A 104 -4.55 16.90 1.52
CA ILE A 104 -3.86 15.59 1.52
C ILE A 104 -4.41 14.71 0.39
N MET A 105 -5.73 14.60 0.26
CA MET A 105 -6.34 13.77 -0.79
C MET A 105 -5.95 14.25 -2.19
N ARG A 106 -5.96 15.58 -2.41
CA ARG A 106 -5.49 16.15 -3.68
C ARG A 106 -4.04 15.77 -3.99
N ARG A 107 -3.14 15.80 -3.00
CA ARG A 107 -1.73 15.40 -3.16
C ARG A 107 -1.55 13.90 -3.43
N LEU A 108 -2.42 13.05 -2.88
CA LEU A 108 -2.41 11.60 -3.16
C LEU A 108 -2.90 11.29 -4.58
N ILE A 109 -3.93 11.99 -5.05
CA ILE A 109 -4.64 11.66 -6.30
C ILE A 109 -3.94 12.27 -7.52
N VAL A 110 -3.60 13.55 -7.44
CA VAL A 110 -3.06 14.32 -8.58
C VAL A 110 -1.67 14.89 -8.31
N GLY A 111 -1.03 14.52 -7.20
CA GLY A 111 0.30 15.01 -6.86
C GLY A 111 1.36 14.54 -7.87
N TRP A 112 2.21 15.45 -8.32
CA TRP A 112 3.29 15.21 -9.26
C TRP A 112 4.61 15.76 -8.73
N SER A 113 5.76 15.28 -9.23
CA SER A 113 7.08 15.64 -8.69
C SER A 113 7.71 16.60 -9.65
N ASN A 114 7.59 17.30 -10.37
CA ASN A 114 8.36 18.20 -11.26
C ASN A 114 7.46 19.04 -12.17
N ASP A 115 6.27 19.34 -11.69
CA ASP A 115 5.34 20.16 -12.45
C ASP A 115 4.65 21.12 -11.46
N GLU A 116 4.81 22.44 -11.68
CA GLU A 116 4.30 23.49 -10.82
C GLU A 116 2.76 23.64 -10.90
N GLU A 117 2.13 23.08 -11.95
CA GLU A 117 0.67 23.07 -12.08
C GLU A 117 -0.01 22.10 -11.14
N PHE A 118 0.73 21.10 -10.63
CA PHE A 118 0.23 20.06 -9.73
C PHE A 118 0.79 20.22 -8.31
N PRO A 119 0.02 19.83 -7.29
CA PRO A 119 0.55 19.81 -5.93
C PRO A 119 1.68 18.77 -5.82
N GLU A 120 2.66 19.04 -4.97
CA GLU A 120 3.72 18.06 -4.67
C GLU A 120 3.12 16.76 -4.16
N LYS A 121 3.48 15.62 -4.77
CA LYS A 121 2.99 14.29 -4.37
C LYS A 121 3.35 13.95 -2.93
N ILE A 122 2.54 13.10 -2.30
CA ILE A 122 2.90 12.49 -1.02
C ILE A 122 4.05 11.50 -1.25
N ASN A 123 5.14 11.67 -0.51
CA ASN A 123 6.23 10.70 -0.53
C ASN A 123 5.77 9.39 0.10
N VAL A 124 5.99 8.26 -0.58
CA VAL A 124 5.59 6.91 -0.14
C VAL A 124 6.15 6.55 1.24
N PHE A 125 7.33 7.05 1.60
CA PHE A 125 7.89 6.85 2.94
C PHE A 125 6.99 7.39 4.06
N LYS A 126 6.23 8.48 3.82
CA LYS A 126 5.24 8.97 4.81
C LYS A 126 4.12 7.95 5.03
N CYS A 127 3.75 7.22 3.98
CA CYS A 127 2.74 6.16 4.08
C CYS A 127 3.30 4.96 4.82
N ILE A 128 4.52 4.53 4.49
CA ILE A 128 5.23 3.43 5.16
C ILE A 128 5.44 3.75 6.64
N ASP A 129 5.93 4.94 6.98
CA ASP A 129 6.13 5.38 8.37
C ASP A 129 4.82 5.42 9.16
N SER A 130 3.69 5.69 8.49
CA SER A 130 2.38 5.65 9.13
C SER A 130 1.96 4.24 9.55
N VAL A 131 2.28 3.21 8.74
CA VAL A 131 2.08 1.80 9.11
C VAL A 131 3.06 1.40 10.20
N ASP A 132 4.30 1.78 10.04
CA ASP A 132 5.43 1.36 10.87
C ASP A 132 5.30 1.80 12.33
N LYS A 133 4.67 2.95 12.57
CA LYS A 133 4.31 3.41 13.93
C LYS A 133 3.41 2.43 14.69
N ALA A 134 2.58 1.68 13.97
CA ALA A 134 1.70 0.67 14.57
C ALA A 134 2.38 -0.70 14.69
N LEU A 135 3.47 -0.95 13.94
CA LEU A 135 4.17 -2.23 13.84
C LEU A 135 5.62 -2.19 14.40
N GLU A 136 5.93 -1.19 15.20
CA GLU A 136 7.18 -1.10 15.98
C GLU A 136 8.48 -1.23 15.14
N GLY A 137 8.52 -0.61 13.97
CA GLY A 137 9.69 -0.60 13.09
C GLY A 137 9.77 -1.77 12.10
N LYS A 138 8.93 -2.78 12.22
CA LYS A 138 9.03 -4.02 11.45
C LYS A 138 8.61 -3.87 9.99
N PHE A 139 7.62 -3.02 9.70
CA PHE A 139 7.12 -2.83 8.34
C PHE A 139 8.16 -2.13 7.45
N ARG A 140 8.80 -1.11 7.98
CA ARG A 140 9.85 -0.38 7.27
C ARG A 140 11.09 -1.23 7.04
N MET A 141 11.53 -1.97 8.04
CA MET A 141 12.66 -2.90 7.92
C MET A 141 12.44 -3.90 6.77
N HIS A 142 11.25 -4.49 6.68
CA HIS A 142 10.88 -5.37 5.57
C HIS A 142 10.92 -4.66 4.23
N TYR A 143 10.39 -3.46 4.15
CA TYR A 143 10.41 -2.65 2.94
C TYR A 143 11.83 -2.34 2.45
N GLU A 144 12.71 -1.90 3.35
CA GLU A 144 14.11 -1.59 3.03
C GLU A 144 14.87 -2.82 2.53
N MET A 145 14.60 -3.99 3.11
CA MET A 145 15.18 -5.25 2.65
C MET A 145 14.72 -5.61 1.22
N LEU A 146 13.45 -5.41 0.88
CA LEU A 146 12.97 -5.62 -0.49
C LEU A 146 13.61 -4.62 -1.47
N CYS A 147 13.88 -3.37 -1.04
CA CYS A 147 14.57 -2.39 -1.86
C CYS A 147 15.96 -2.87 -2.27
N GLU A 148 16.71 -3.54 -1.38
CA GLU A 148 18.05 -4.05 -1.68
C GLU A 148 18.04 -5.04 -2.84
N TYR A 149 17.03 -5.88 -2.94
CA TYR A 149 16.91 -6.85 -4.04
C TYR A 149 16.22 -6.29 -5.30
N ALA A 150 15.38 -5.27 -5.15
CA ALA A 150 14.68 -4.64 -6.28
C ALA A 150 15.59 -3.69 -7.09
N HIS A 151 16.66 -3.18 -6.49
CA HIS A 151 17.61 -2.32 -7.18
C HIS A 151 18.73 -3.15 -7.85
N PRO A 152 19.31 -2.66 -8.98
CA PRO A 152 20.44 -3.31 -9.67
C PRO A 152 21.76 -3.07 -8.93
N ASN A 153 21.77 -3.29 -7.62
CA ASN A 153 22.93 -3.26 -6.73
C ASN A 153 23.52 -4.67 -6.55
N TYR A 154 24.43 -4.82 -5.57
CA TYR A 154 25.04 -6.12 -5.28
C TYR A 154 24.00 -7.22 -5.01
N SER A 155 23.00 -6.96 -4.16
CA SER A 155 21.99 -7.96 -3.77
C SER A 155 21.08 -8.34 -4.93
N GLY A 156 20.59 -7.35 -5.69
CA GLY A 156 19.68 -7.56 -6.81
C GLY A 156 20.34 -8.06 -8.10
N THR A 157 21.68 -8.04 -8.18
CA THR A 157 22.43 -8.50 -9.35
C THR A 157 23.37 -9.66 -9.00
N PHE A 158 24.60 -9.37 -8.59
CA PHE A 158 25.61 -10.42 -8.32
C PHE A 158 25.15 -11.36 -7.19
N GLY A 159 24.51 -10.84 -6.16
CA GLY A 159 23.95 -11.63 -5.06
C GLY A 159 22.88 -12.63 -5.52
N ALA A 160 22.04 -12.21 -6.45
CA ALA A 160 20.96 -13.02 -7.00
C ALA A 160 21.43 -14.01 -8.10
N TYR A 161 22.40 -13.63 -8.92
CA TYR A 161 22.73 -14.38 -10.14
C TYR A 161 24.17 -14.94 -10.19
N GLY A 162 25.01 -14.65 -9.19
CA GLY A 162 26.40 -15.09 -9.14
C GLY A 162 26.74 -15.86 -7.86
N LYS A 163 27.54 -16.95 -7.99
CA LYS A 163 28.12 -17.69 -6.88
C LYS A 163 29.63 -17.82 -7.08
N PRO A 164 30.47 -17.06 -6.32
CA PRO A 164 31.93 -17.18 -6.44
C PRO A 164 32.39 -18.49 -5.82
N ASN A 165 33.39 -19.07 -6.47
CA ASN A 165 34.21 -20.12 -5.90
C ASN A 165 35.57 -19.51 -5.54
N HIS A 166 35.89 -19.45 -4.25
CA HIS A 166 37.14 -18.84 -3.76
C HIS A 166 38.39 -19.68 -4.00
N GLU A 167 38.23 -20.99 -4.29
CA GLU A 167 39.35 -21.88 -4.56
C GLU A 167 39.77 -21.80 -6.03
N THR A 168 38.78 -21.80 -6.95
CA THR A 168 39.07 -21.79 -8.39
C THR A 168 39.08 -20.39 -8.97
N LEU A 169 38.66 -19.36 -8.22
CA LEU A 169 38.44 -17.97 -8.63
C LEU A 169 37.38 -17.83 -9.76
N GLU A 170 36.59 -18.84 -9.98
CA GLU A 170 35.49 -18.84 -10.96
C GLU A 170 34.20 -18.32 -10.32
N VAL A 171 33.31 -17.80 -11.16
CA VAL A 171 31.96 -17.42 -10.77
C VAL A 171 30.94 -18.24 -11.54
N THR A 172 30.16 -19.04 -10.84
CA THR A 172 28.99 -19.70 -11.42
C THR A 172 27.89 -18.68 -11.61
N LEU A 173 27.35 -18.57 -12.82
CA LEU A 173 26.23 -17.68 -13.14
C LEU A 173 24.95 -18.51 -13.33
N GLY A 174 23.83 -17.95 -12.92
CA GLY A 174 22.52 -18.57 -13.05
C GLY A 174 21.47 -17.90 -12.16
N CYS A 175 20.24 -18.41 -12.21
CA CYS A 175 19.17 -17.88 -11.34
C CYS A 175 19.37 -18.38 -9.90
N TYR A 176 19.65 -17.46 -9.00
CA TYR A 176 19.66 -17.63 -7.55
C TYR A 176 20.59 -18.73 -7.00
N PRO A 177 21.84 -18.88 -7.47
CA PRO A 177 22.68 -20.03 -7.12
C PRO A 177 23.08 -20.11 -5.63
N ARG A 178 22.79 -19.06 -4.85
CA ARG A 178 23.04 -18.98 -3.40
C ARG A 178 21.96 -18.28 -2.58
N SER A 179 20.93 -17.71 -3.21
CA SER A 179 19.97 -16.81 -2.55
C SER A 179 18.51 -17.23 -2.71
N GLU A 180 18.23 -18.36 -3.34
CA GLU A 180 16.88 -18.79 -3.68
C GLU A 180 15.95 -18.85 -2.45
N GLU A 181 16.36 -19.55 -1.39
CA GLU A 181 15.57 -19.68 -0.16
C GLU A 181 15.35 -18.34 0.54
N THR A 182 16.38 -17.49 0.57
CA THR A 182 16.28 -16.15 1.17
C THR A 182 15.28 -15.28 0.40
N LEU A 183 15.37 -15.27 -0.93
CA LEU A 183 14.45 -14.52 -1.77
C LEU A 183 13.00 -15.00 -1.62
N LYS A 184 12.80 -16.32 -1.61
CA LYS A 184 11.49 -16.92 -1.36
C LYS A 184 10.92 -16.52 -0.01
N GLY A 185 11.72 -16.65 1.06
CA GLY A 185 11.31 -16.26 2.41
C GLY A 185 10.91 -14.78 2.52
N HIS A 186 11.61 -13.87 1.82
CA HIS A 186 11.23 -12.45 1.79
C HIS A 186 9.91 -12.20 1.07
N ILE A 187 9.67 -12.87 -0.06
CA ILE A 187 8.41 -12.75 -0.80
C ILE A 187 7.25 -13.29 0.06
N GLU A 188 7.40 -14.50 0.58
CA GLU A 188 6.38 -15.17 1.39
C GLU A 188 5.99 -14.32 2.60
N SER A 189 6.98 -13.89 3.39
CA SER A 189 6.72 -13.06 4.59
C SER A 189 6.06 -11.74 4.23
N THR A 190 6.49 -11.08 3.14
CA THR A 190 5.89 -9.83 2.69
C THR A 190 4.43 -10.00 2.30
N LEU A 191 4.11 -11.00 1.47
CA LEU A 191 2.74 -11.23 1.02
C LEU A 191 1.83 -11.63 2.18
N VAL A 192 2.29 -12.50 3.09
CA VAL A 192 1.53 -12.89 4.29
C VAL A 192 1.23 -11.68 5.18
N ILE A 193 2.25 -10.84 5.47
CA ILE A 193 2.07 -9.63 6.28
C ILE A 193 1.10 -8.67 5.61
N CYS A 194 1.27 -8.40 4.31
CA CYS A 194 0.42 -7.46 3.58
C CYS A 194 -1.05 -7.92 3.53
N ILE A 195 -1.31 -9.20 3.27
CA ILE A 195 -2.67 -9.74 3.22
C ILE A 195 -3.30 -9.73 4.62
N THR A 196 -2.54 -10.04 5.68
CA THR A 196 -3.03 -9.94 7.06
C THR A 196 -3.40 -8.49 7.43
N LEU A 197 -2.58 -7.52 7.04
CA LEU A 197 -2.86 -6.10 7.30
C LEU A 197 -4.06 -5.58 6.51
N LEU A 198 -4.34 -6.14 5.34
CA LEU A 198 -5.47 -5.76 4.51
C LEU A 198 -6.81 -5.91 5.25
N GLU A 199 -6.98 -6.98 6.04
CA GLU A 199 -8.17 -7.21 6.87
C GLU A 199 -8.33 -6.08 7.90
N SER A 200 -7.26 -5.77 8.63
CA SER A 200 -7.27 -4.67 9.61
C SER A 200 -7.53 -3.30 8.97
N ILE A 201 -7.04 -3.08 7.76
CA ILE A 201 -7.31 -1.85 6.98
C ILE A 201 -8.80 -1.76 6.63
N GLN A 202 -9.42 -2.87 6.24
CA GLN A 202 -10.83 -2.91 5.90
C GLN A 202 -11.70 -2.65 7.13
N GLU A 203 -11.48 -3.36 8.22
CA GLU A 203 -12.21 -3.19 9.48
C GLU A 203 -12.10 -1.74 10.00
N LYS A 204 -10.89 -1.19 9.98
CA LYS A 204 -10.65 0.20 10.38
C LYS A 204 -11.42 1.18 9.50
N TYR A 205 -11.39 1.00 8.18
CA TYR A 205 -12.14 1.86 7.25
C TYR A 205 -13.64 1.82 7.54
N GLU A 206 -14.23 0.65 7.67
CA GLU A 206 -15.66 0.48 7.97
C GLU A 206 -16.07 1.16 9.28
N SER A 207 -15.18 1.17 10.27
CA SER A 207 -15.41 1.80 11.56
C SER A 207 -15.40 3.34 11.52
N ILE A 208 -14.66 3.95 10.57
CA ILE A 208 -14.42 5.41 10.57
C ILE A 208 -15.14 6.17 9.47
N ILE A 209 -15.50 5.52 8.36
CA ILE A 209 -16.04 6.23 7.18
C ILE A 209 -17.34 6.96 7.47
N ASN A 210 -18.24 6.37 8.23
CA ASN A 210 -19.51 7.00 8.60
C ASN A 210 -19.28 8.24 9.48
N SER A 211 -18.35 8.18 10.43
CA SER A 211 -18.00 9.34 11.27
C SER A 211 -17.34 10.46 10.46
N ALA A 212 -16.53 10.12 9.44
CA ALA A 212 -15.99 11.14 8.52
C ALA A 212 -17.07 11.81 7.68
N LEU A 213 -18.11 11.06 7.27
CA LEU A 213 -19.28 11.59 6.58
C LEU A 213 -20.15 12.46 7.51
N ASP A 214 -20.22 12.11 8.81
CA ASP A 214 -20.92 12.96 9.80
C ASP A 214 -20.26 14.32 9.94
N VAL A 215 -18.92 14.41 9.91
CA VAL A 215 -18.20 15.70 9.89
C VAL A 215 -18.63 16.56 8.69
N CYS A 216 -18.74 15.97 7.50
CA CYS A 216 -19.22 16.73 6.33
C CYS A 216 -20.66 17.22 6.50
N PHE A 217 -21.52 16.40 7.12
CA PHE A 217 -22.90 16.73 7.39
C PHE A 217 -23.01 17.89 8.40
N GLU A 218 -22.26 17.84 9.49
CA GLU A 218 -22.20 18.90 10.49
C GLU A 218 -21.73 20.24 9.86
N LEU A 219 -20.63 20.22 9.10
CA LEU A 219 -20.11 21.40 8.42
C LEU A 219 -21.09 21.98 7.40
N HIS A 220 -21.87 21.10 6.74
CA HIS A 220 -22.96 21.57 5.86
C HIS A 220 -24.05 22.29 6.62
N GLN A 221 -24.52 21.73 7.74
CA GLN A 221 -25.54 22.37 8.59
C GLN A 221 -25.09 23.72 9.15
N GLU A 222 -23.80 23.84 9.47
CA GLU A 222 -23.17 25.07 9.94
C GLU A 222 -22.91 26.11 8.82
N GLY A 223 -23.16 25.73 7.55
CA GLY A 223 -22.87 26.61 6.39
C GLY A 223 -21.37 26.69 6.03
N LYS A 224 -20.51 25.94 6.71
CA LYS A 224 -19.04 25.99 6.59
C LYS A 224 -18.45 25.05 5.53
N LEU A 225 -19.25 24.14 4.97
CA LEU A 225 -18.74 23.11 4.05
C LEU A 225 -18.01 23.70 2.84
N LYS A 226 -18.56 24.76 2.22
CA LYS A 226 -17.95 25.39 1.05
C LYS A 226 -16.64 26.12 1.39
N GLU A 227 -16.56 26.75 2.56
CA GLU A 227 -15.38 27.48 3.01
C GLU A 227 -14.19 26.53 3.23
N GLN A 228 -14.46 25.34 3.74
CA GLN A 228 -13.41 24.32 3.97
C GLN A 228 -13.06 23.47 2.74
N MET A 229 -13.76 23.64 1.62
CA MET A 229 -13.48 22.92 0.37
C MET A 229 -12.69 23.77 -0.65
N GLN A 230 -12.47 25.04 -0.39
CA GLN A 230 -11.65 25.95 -1.22
C GLN A 230 -10.17 25.78 -0.89
#